data_c3cede9195136ca936d6477765f0d2ff
#
_entry.id   c3cede9195136ca936d6477765f0d2ff
#
_cell.length_a   1.000
_cell.length_b   1.000
_cell.length_c   1.000
_cell.angle_alpha   90.00
_cell.angle_beta   90.00
_cell.angle_gamma   90.00
#
_symmetry.space_group_name_H-M   'P 1'
#
loop_
_entity.id
_entity.type
_entity.pdbx_description
1 polymer ?
#
loop_
_entity_poly.entity_id
_entity_poly.type
_entity_poly.pdbx_seq_one_letter_code
_entity_poly.pdbx_strand_id
1 'polypeptide(L)'
;MSKFSLKPPFKWTGGKNRMWKSYLPIFFPDGEFDRFVDMFFGAGAVSLWVAQYFPNTEIIINDSNSELIEMYKAIQEHYYDFEEHYCEVVKKFLPMEHGARKEYYYELRDRHAFHGELSPAVNAAELFFMLKTNFNGIWQPAKKMDYKYATPAGTLNQKPSFFDLTQVKAFGEFLQRCIILQGDFENTEPFINDKTFVYADPPYRDTFVKYQNVFSEEDQIRLVNFLKKCPGYVAESNKEIGDSFWKNNFGEEYNIHEVSAKYTAGRGTSVVNVKEVLITNYNGKQPGTIL
;
A
#
# COMPACT_ATOMS: atom_id res chain seq x y z
N MET A 1 -2.93 23.20 14.02
CA MET A 1 -2.76 22.09 13.03
C MET A 1 -1.81 21.08 13.64
N SER A 2 -2.28 19.90 14.01
CA SER A 2 -1.41 18.86 14.54
C SER A 2 -0.44 18.41 13.44
N LYS A 3 0.85 18.45 13.76
CA LYS A 3 1.97 18.11 12.84
C LYS A 3 2.07 16.63 12.45
N PHE A 4 1.12 15.80 12.77
CA PHE A 4 1.16 14.37 12.51
C PHE A 4 0.29 14.03 11.31
N SER A 5 0.86 14.13 10.12
CA SER A 5 0.31 13.50 8.93
C SER A 5 0.67 12.00 8.99
N LEU A 6 -0.31 11.14 9.12
CA LEU A 6 -0.17 9.70 8.93
C LEU A 6 0.39 9.44 7.53
N LYS A 7 1.47 8.67 7.46
CA LYS A 7 2.13 8.31 6.19
C LYS A 7 2.36 6.81 6.18
N PRO A 8 2.41 6.20 5.00
CA PRO A 8 2.85 4.82 4.88
C PRO A 8 4.16 4.61 5.65
N PRO A 9 4.24 3.58 6.50
CA PRO A 9 5.39 3.39 7.38
C PRO A 9 6.66 2.96 6.64
N PHE A 10 6.52 2.46 5.43
CA PHE A 10 7.60 2.03 4.55
C PHE A 10 7.28 2.37 3.09
N LYS A 11 8.26 2.21 2.21
CA LYS A 11 8.08 2.36 0.77
C LYS A 11 7.46 1.09 0.20
N TRP A 12 6.51 1.26 -0.70
CA TRP A 12 5.89 0.18 -1.46
C TRP A 12 5.83 0.56 -2.93
N THR A 13 6.01 -0.42 -3.82
CA THR A 13 5.92 -0.19 -5.27
C THR A 13 4.50 0.24 -5.61
N GLY A 14 4.34 1.30 -6.39
CA GLY A 14 3.02 1.86 -6.73
C GLY A 14 2.41 2.80 -5.67
N GLY A 15 3.08 3.01 -4.52
CA GLY A 15 2.51 3.79 -3.41
C GLY A 15 2.13 5.23 -3.77
N LYS A 16 0.90 5.64 -3.49
CA LYS A 16 0.26 6.92 -3.87
C LYS A 16 0.67 8.13 -3.04
N ASN A 17 1.50 7.96 -1.99
CA ASN A 17 1.81 9.05 -1.05
C ASN A 17 2.36 10.33 -1.71
N ARG A 18 3.08 10.21 -2.85
CA ARG A 18 3.59 11.36 -3.60
C ARG A 18 2.55 12.03 -4.48
N MET A 19 1.44 11.36 -4.75
CA MET A 19 0.39 11.82 -5.67
C MET A 19 -0.72 12.60 -4.96
N TRP A 20 -0.67 12.69 -3.63
CA TRP A 20 -1.68 13.36 -2.81
C TRP A 20 -2.16 14.70 -3.38
N LYS A 21 -1.22 15.58 -3.75
CA LYS A 21 -1.57 16.92 -4.27
C LYS A 21 -2.37 16.89 -5.59
N SER A 22 -2.10 15.89 -6.44
CA SER A 22 -2.79 15.72 -7.71
C SER A 22 -4.14 15.04 -7.54
N TYR A 23 -4.26 14.13 -6.55
CA TYR A 23 -5.49 13.40 -6.25
C TYR A 23 -6.49 14.22 -5.44
N LEU A 24 -6.01 15.01 -4.49
CA LEU A 24 -6.86 15.71 -3.50
C LEU A 24 -8.06 16.45 -4.11
N PRO A 25 -7.95 17.15 -5.26
CA PRO A 25 -9.08 17.88 -5.82
C PRO A 25 -10.23 17.02 -6.37
N ILE A 26 -9.93 15.76 -6.69
CA ILE A 26 -10.80 14.87 -7.48
C ILE A 26 -11.08 13.52 -6.83
N PHE A 27 -10.39 13.21 -5.73
CA PHE A 27 -10.39 11.87 -5.15
C PHE A 27 -11.59 11.59 -4.25
N PHE A 28 -11.98 12.53 -3.40
CA PHE A 28 -13.09 12.29 -2.47
C PHE A 28 -14.43 12.57 -3.15
N PRO A 29 -15.45 11.71 -2.94
CA PRO A 29 -16.79 11.96 -3.46
C PRO A 29 -17.40 13.25 -2.85
N ASP A 30 -18.29 13.87 -3.58
CA ASP A 30 -19.03 15.04 -3.16
C ASP A 30 -20.20 14.72 -2.19
N GLY A 31 -20.59 13.45 -2.10
CA GLY A 31 -21.58 12.94 -1.17
C GLY A 31 -20.99 12.36 0.12
N GLU A 32 -21.87 11.93 1.01
CA GLU A 32 -21.52 11.31 2.27
C GLU A 32 -21.28 9.81 2.11
N PHE A 33 -20.28 9.30 2.82
CA PHE A 33 -20.01 7.87 2.99
C PHE A 33 -19.61 7.59 4.44
N ASP A 34 -19.96 6.44 4.95
CA ASP A 34 -19.64 5.98 6.31
C ASP A 34 -18.65 4.80 6.33
N ARG A 35 -18.38 4.22 5.17
CA ARG A 35 -17.47 3.09 4.99
C ARG A 35 -16.52 3.33 3.82
N PHE A 36 -15.26 2.92 4.01
CA PHE A 36 -14.23 2.93 2.98
C PHE A 36 -13.65 1.54 2.79
N VAL A 37 -13.55 1.08 1.55
CA VAL A 37 -12.98 -0.21 1.19
C VAL A 37 -11.78 0.00 0.28
N ASP A 38 -10.59 -0.39 0.74
CA ASP A 38 -9.35 -0.41 -0.05
C ASP A 38 -9.06 -1.84 -0.50
N MET A 39 -9.28 -2.12 -1.78
CA MET A 39 -9.20 -3.46 -2.35
C MET A 39 -7.78 -3.97 -2.55
N PHE A 40 -6.80 -3.04 -2.67
CA PHE A 40 -5.39 -3.32 -2.95
C PHE A 40 -4.53 -2.46 -2.04
N PHE A 41 -4.55 -2.76 -0.74
CA PHE A 41 -4.06 -1.88 0.32
C PHE A 41 -2.56 -1.53 0.21
N GLY A 42 -1.69 -2.49 -0.17
CA GLY A 42 -0.24 -2.29 -0.21
C GLY A 42 0.29 -1.72 1.11
N ALA A 43 0.91 -0.53 1.09
CA ALA A 43 1.37 0.19 2.29
C ALA A 43 0.34 1.21 2.82
N GLY A 44 -0.88 1.25 2.30
CA GLY A 44 -2.02 1.96 2.86
C GLY A 44 -2.05 3.48 2.65
N ALA A 45 -1.38 4.00 1.64
CA ALA A 45 -1.30 5.45 1.44
C ALA A 45 -2.67 6.14 1.38
N VAL A 46 -3.60 5.56 0.63
CA VAL A 46 -4.94 6.11 0.40
C VAL A 46 -5.83 5.92 1.62
N SER A 47 -5.82 4.74 2.22
CA SER A 47 -6.56 4.47 3.46
C SER A 47 -6.14 5.40 4.60
N LEU A 48 -4.85 5.75 4.69
CA LEU A 48 -4.35 6.71 5.67
C LEU A 48 -4.83 8.14 5.37
N TRP A 49 -5.04 8.53 4.09
CA TRP A 49 -5.69 9.81 3.76
C TRP A 49 -7.14 9.81 4.24
N VAL A 50 -7.90 8.75 3.92
CA VAL A 50 -9.29 8.62 4.37
C VAL A 50 -9.39 8.72 5.89
N ALA A 51 -8.57 7.97 6.62
CA ALA A 51 -8.57 7.99 8.08
C ALA A 51 -8.31 9.38 8.69
N GLN A 52 -7.53 10.23 8.00
CA GLN A 52 -7.23 11.59 8.45
C GLN A 52 -8.36 12.58 8.16
N TYR A 53 -8.98 12.47 6.98
CA TYR A 53 -10.03 13.41 6.56
C TYR A 53 -11.41 13.01 7.05
N PHE A 54 -11.63 11.71 7.28
CA PHE A 54 -12.91 11.12 7.70
C PHE A 54 -12.70 10.19 8.90
N PRO A 55 -12.42 10.73 10.09
CA PRO A 55 -11.99 9.94 11.25
C PRO A 55 -13.04 8.96 11.77
N ASN A 56 -14.31 9.14 11.41
CA ASN A 56 -15.43 8.29 11.84
C ASN A 56 -15.79 7.22 10.81
N THR A 57 -15.12 7.17 9.66
CA THR A 57 -15.37 6.18 8.62
C THR A 57 -14.87 4.81 9.05
N GLU A 58 -15.69 3.77 8.87
CA GLU A 58 -15.27 2.38 8.99
C GLU A 58 -14.34 2.04 7.82
N ILE A 59 -13.18 1.43 8.11
CA ILE A 59 -12.16 1.16 7.09
C ILE A 59 -11.97 -0.35 6.96
N ILE A 60 -12.17 -0.84 5.74
CA ILE A 60 -11.92 -2.22 5.34
C ILE A 60 -10.72 -2.20 4.39
N ILE A 61 -9.70 -2.99 4.70
CA ILE A 61 -8.52 -3.15 3.86
C ILE A 61 -8.37 -4.58 3.38
N ASN A 62 -8.00 -4.76 2.12
CA ASN A 62 -7.72 -6.06 1.53
C ASN A 62 -6.43 -6.02 0.73
N ASP A 63 -5.69 -7.11 0.72
CA ASP A 63 -4.57 -7.34 -0.19
C ASP A 63 -4.41 -8.84 -0.48
N SER A 64 -3.97 -9.17 -1.67
CA SER A 64 -3.68 -10.56 -2.04
C SER A 64 -2.33 -11.05 -1.47
N ASN A 65 -1.47 -10.15 -1.03
CA ASN A 65 -0.18 -10.47 -0.45
C ASN A 65 -0.34 -10.94 1.00
N SER A 66 -0.28 -12.27 1.21
CA SER A 66 -0.47 -12.88 2.52
C SER A 66 0.55 -12.38 3.56
N GLU A 67 1.79 -12.13 3.17
CA GLU A 67 2.85 -11.68 4.09
C GLU A 67 2.57 -10.28 4.64
N LEU A 68 2.08 -9.38 3.78
CA LEU A 68 1.63 -8.05 4.25
C LEU A 68 0.46 -8.18 5.22
N ILE A 69 -0.54 -8.97 4.86
CA ILE A 69 -1.74 -9.13 5.68
C ILE A 69 -1.42 -9.83 7.01
N GLU A 70 -0.59 -10.86 7.02
CA GLU A 70 -0.12 -11.51 8.25
C GLU A 70 0.63 -10.51 9.16
N MET A 71 1.50 -9.68 8.58
CA MET A 71 2.19 -8.61 9.31
C MET A 71 1.20 -7.60 9.90
N TYR A 72 0.20 -7.15 9.13
CA TYR A 72 -0.80 -6.18 9.62
C TYR A 72 -1.67 -6.76 10.72
N LYS A 73 -2.11 -8.02 10.60
CA LYS A 73 -2.84 -8.73 11.65
C LYS A 73 -1.99 -8.91 12.91
N ALA A 74 -0.73 -9.29 12.77
CA ALA A 74 0.18 -9.41 13.91
C ALA A 74 0.40 -8.06 14.63
N ILE A 75 0.53 -6.96 13.88
CA ILE A 75 0.58 -5.60 14.47
C ILE A 75 -0.74 -5.25 15.15
N GLN A 76 -1.88 -5.61 14.56
CA GLN A 76 -3.20 -5.36 15.13
C GLN A 76 -3.41 -6.14 16.43
N GLU A 77 -3.07 -7.41 16.46
CA GLU A 77 -3.39 -8.34 17.56
C GLU A 77 -2.34 -8.33 18.69
N HIS A 78 -1.05 -8.07 18.31
CA HIS A 78 0.11 -8.22 19.18
C HIS A 78 1.03 -7.00 19.16
N TYR A 79 0.47 -5.78 19.21
CA TYR A 79 1.23 -4.54 19.01
C TYR A 79 2.45 -4.40 19.93
N TYR A 80 2.29 -4.70 21.22
CA TYR A 80 3.38 -4.52 22.19
C TYR A 80 4.55 -5.48 21.96
N ASP A 81 4.26 -6.73 21.65
CA ASP A 81 5.27 -7.73 21.31
C ASP A 81 5.98 -7.36 19.99
N PHE A 82 5.21 -6.90 18.99
CA PHE A 82 5.75 -6.37 17.75
C PHE A 82 6.67 -5.17 17.98
N GLU A 83 6.24 -4.17 18.76
CA GLU A 83 7.02 -2.97 19.05
C GLU A 83 8.30 -3.31 19.78
N GLU A 84 8.28 -4.20 20.78
CA GLU A 84 9.45 -4.67 21.50
C GLU A 84 10.48 -5.30 20.56
N HIS A 85 10.08 -6.28 19.75
CA HIS A 85 10.97 -6.94 18.81
C HIS A 85 11.47 -5.99 17.71
N TYR A 86 10.63 -5.10 17.21
CA TYR A 86 11.06 -4.06 16.27
C TYR A 86 12.14 -3.16 16.89
N CYS A 87 11.98 -2.74 18.14
CA CYS A 87 12.98 -1.97 18.86
C CYS A 87 14.30 -2.74 19.03
N GLU A 88 14.25 -4.04 19.32
CA GLU A 88 15.44 -4.89 19.43
C GLU A 88 16.19 -4.99 18.10
N VAL A 89 15.48 -5.21 16.99
CA VAL A 89 16.07 -5.24 15.64
C VAL A 89 16.76 -3.91 15.32
N VAL A 90 16.07 -2.79 15.57
CA VAL A 90 16.62 -1.43 15.33
C VAL A 90 17.81 -1.14 16.24
N LYS A 91 17.75 -1.47 17.52
CA LYS A 91 18.82 -1.29 18.51
C LYS A 91 20.06 -2.08 18.12
N LYS A 92 19.90 -3.28 17.59
CA LYS A 92 21.02 -4.11 17.08
C LYS A 92 21.62 -3.51 15.80
N PHE A 93 20.78 -3.01 14.89
CA PHE A 93 21.19 -2.49 13.58
C PHE A 93 21.95 -1.15 13.66
N LEU A 94 21.47 -0.20 14.48
CA LEU A 94 21.95 1.19 14.45
C LEU A 94 23.45 1.37 14.73
N PRO A 95 24.10 0.64 15.69
CA PRO A 95 25.53 0.78 15.97
C PRO A 95 26.41 0.10 14.95
N MET A 96 25.86 -0.72 14.06
CA MET A 96 26.66 -1.50 13.08
C MET A 96 27.27 -0.59 12.01
N GLU A 97 28.48 -0.92 11.57
CA GLU A 97 29.10 -0.38 10.37
C GLU A 97 28.35 -0.81 9.11
N HIS A 98 28.51 -0.07 8.01
CA HIS A 98 27.76 -0.29 6.77
C HIS A 98 27.80 -1.72 6.24
N GLY A 99 28.97 -2.36 6.26
CA GLY A 99 29.14 -3.77 5.85
C GLY A 99 28.30 -4.71 6.71
N ALA A 100 28.43 -4.61 8.03
CA ALA A 100 27.69 -5.42 8.99
C ALA A 100 26.17 -5.18 8.92
N ARG A 101 25.72 -3.94 8.62
CA ARG A 101 24.29 -3.65 8.37
C ARG A 101 23.74 -4.44 7.19
N LYS A 102 24.55 -4.57 6.14
CA LYS A 102 24.13 -5.31 4.95
C LYS A 102 24.07 -6.82 5.21
N GLU A 103 25.02 -7.35 5.94
CA GLU A 103 25.02 -8.75 6.38
C GLU A 103 23.82 -9.03 7.27
N TYR A 104 23.55 -8.18 8.25
CA TYR A 104 22.40 -8.30 9.14
C TYR A 104 21.06 -8.25 8.40
N TYR A 105 20.92 -7.36 7.40
CA TYR A 105 19.73 -7.34 6.56
C TYR A 105 19.50 -8.66 5.83
N TYR A 106 20.55 -9.23 5.26
CA TYR A 106 20.44 -10.51 4.55
C TYR A 106 20.23 -11.70 5.51
N GLU A 107 20.78 -11.66 6.70
CA GLU A 107 20.51 -12.64 7.76
C GLU A 107 19.00 -12.65 8.10
N LEU A 108 18.39 -11.47 8.33
CA LEU A 108 16.96 -11.36 8.57
C LEU A 108 16.14 -11.88 7.38
N ARG A 109 16.50 -11.49 6.16
CA ARG A 109 15.80 -11.93 4.94
C ARG A 109 15.84 -13.44 4.77
N ASP A 110 17.00 -14.04 4.97
CA ASP A 110 17.18 -15.47 4.76
C ASP A 110 16.48 -16.28 5.88
N ARG A 111 16.49 -15.76 7.12
CA ARG A 111 15.67 -16.30 8.22
C ARG A 111 14.17 -16.16 7.96
N HIS A 112 13.74 -15.07 7.37
CA HIS A 112 12.32 -14.86 7.02
C HIS A 112 11.81 -15.88 5.99
N ALA A 113 12.68 -16.51 5.22
CA ALA A 113 12.30 -17.64 4.36
C ALA A 113 11.67 -18.80 5.15
N PHE A 114 11.98 -18.90 6.44
CA PHE A 114 11.48 -19.91 7.38
C PHE A 114 10.56 -19.29 8.45
N HIS A 115 9.81 -18.25 8.09
CA HIS A 115 9.01 -17.44 9.03
C HIS A 115 7.98 -18.25 9.83
N GLY A 116 7.54 -19.41 9.36
CA GLY A 116 6.67 -20.31 10.12
C GLY A 116 7.25 -20.85 11.43
N GLU A 117 8.56 -20.67 11.65
CA GLU A 117 9.24 -21.02 12.92
C GLU A 117 9.23 -19.86 13.93
N LEU A 118 8.85 -18.66 13.50
CA LEU A 118 8.81 -17.45 14.33
C LEU A 118 7.39 -17.17 14.86
N SER A 119 7.31 -16.51 16.01
CA SER A 119 6.01 -15.99 16.44
C SER A 119 5.51 -14.89 15.48
N PRO A 120 4.19 -14.69 15.35
CA PRO A 120 3.64 -13.68 14.45
C PRO A 120 4.23 -12.27 14.68
N ALA A 121 4.42 -11.87 15.94
CA ALA A 121 4.97 -10.57 16.30
C ALA A 121 6.44 -10.41 15.87
N VAL A 122 7.28 -11.43 16.09
CA VAL A 122 8.69 -11.43 15.66
C VAL A 122 8.78 -11.36 14.15
N ASN A 123 8.02 -12.21 13.45
CA ASN A 123 7.99 -12.23 11.99
C ASN A 123 7.54 -10.87 11.42
N ALA A 124 6.51 -10.26 12.00
CA ALA A 124 6.02 -8.94 11.61
C ALA A 124 7.07 -7.84 11.84
N ALA A 125 7.79 -7.86 12.96
CA ALA A 125 8.81 -6.88 13.29
C ALA A 125 9.99 -6.93 12.32
N GLU A 126 10.47 -8.13 11.99
CA GLU A 126 11.55 -8.33 11.02
C GLU A 126 11.13 -7.94 9.60
N LEU A 127 9.94 -8.36 9.15
CA LEU A 127 9.41 -7.97 7.84
C LEU A 127 9.24 -6.45 7.75
N PHE A 128 8.64 -5.82 8.77
CA PHE A 128 8.46 -4.37 8.81
C PHE A 128 9.80 -3.62 8.72
N PHE A 129 10.81 -4.06 9.46
CA PHE A 129 12.16 -3.51 9.38
C PHE A 129 12.76 -3.67 7.97
N MET A 130 12.63 -4.85 7.37
CA MET A 130 13.14 -5.09 6.02
C MET A 130 12.43 -4.25 4.96
N LEU A 131 11.11 -4.08 5.05
CA LEU A 131 10.34 -3.19 4.16
C LEU A 131 10.74 -1.72 4.29
N LYS A 132 11.14 -1.27 5.49
CA LYS A 132 11.70 0.08 5.68
C LYS A 132 13.09 0.23 5.08
N THR A 133 13.89 -0.82 5.04
CA THR A 133 15.33 -0.77 4.72
C THR A 133 15.71 -1.38 3.38
N ASN A 134 14.77 -2.02 2.69
CA ASN A 134 14.99 -2.61 1.36
C ASN A 134 15.22 -1.55 0.27
N PHE A 135 15.67 -2.01 -0.89
CA PHE A 135 15.90 -1.16 -2.04
C PHE A 135 14.58 -0.79 -2.72
N ASN A 136 14.25 0.50 -2.73
CA ASN A 136 13.11 1.10 -3.43
C ASN A 136 11.71 0.52 -3.10
N GLY A 137 11.54 -0.13 -1.96
CA GLY A 137 10.25 -0.74 -1.59
C GLY A 137 9.93 -2.01 -2.37
N ILE A 138 10.94 -2.64 -2.98
CA ILE A 138 10.78 -3.88 -3.72
C ILE A 138 10.76 -5.04 -2.72
N TRP A 139 9.69 -5.82 -2.72
CA TRP A 139 9.57 -7.07 -1.98
C TRP A 139 9.07 -8.14 -2.93
N GLN A 140 9.90 -9.14 -3.21
CA GLN A 140 9.58 -10.13 -4.24
C GLN A 140 10.20 -11.50 -3.92
N PRO A 141 9.51 -12.60 -4.28
CA PRO A 141 10.05 -13.94 -4.18
C PRO A 141 11.28 -14.14 -5.10
N ALA A 142 12.16 -15.05 -4.72
CA ALA A 142 13.30 -15.46 -5.54
C ALA A 142 12.85 -16.43 -6.65
N LYS A 143 13.36 -16.21 -7.88
CA LYS A 143 12.96 -17.01 -9.05
C LYS A 143 13.64 -18.37 -9.17
N LYS A 144 14.85 -18.54 -8.64
CA LYS A 144 15.73 -19.66 -9.00
C LYS A 144 16.57 -20.21 -7.86
N MET A 145 16.30 -19.85 -6.62
CA MET A 145 17.23 -20.16 -5.54
C MET A 145 16.52 -20.74 -4.33
N ASP A 146 17.28 -21.38 -3.49
CA ASP A 146 16.87 -21.88 -2.18
C ASP A 146 16.39 -20.76 -1.23
N TYR A 147 16.54 -19.48 -1.63
CA TYR A 147 16.02 -18.33 -0.93
C TYR A 147 14.60 -17.98 -1.38
N LYS A 148 13.72 -17.84 -0.45
CA LYS A 148 12.32 -17.46 -0.70
C LYS A 148 12.16 -16.03 -1.24
N TYR A 149 13.13 -15.13 -0.96
CA TYR A 149 13.08 -13.71 -1.36
C TYR A 149 14.33 -13.25 -2.09
N ALA A 150 14.11 -12.45 -3.14
CA ALA A 150 15.17 -11.82 -3.93
C ALA A 150 15.31 -10.31 -3.65
N THR A 151 14.78 -9.84 -2.54
CA THR A 151 14.73 -8.42 -2.18
C THR A 151 16.11 -7.92 -1.75
N PRO A 152 16.72 -6.97 -2.48
CA PRO A 152 18.01 -6.42 -2.12
C PRO A 152 17.93 -5.42 -0.98
N ALA A 153 18.99 -5.32 -0.18
CA ALA A 153 19.16 -4.24 0.78
C ALA A 153 19.20 -2.87 0.10
N GLY A 154 18.62 -1.88 0.72
CA GLY A 154 18.75 -0.48 0.32
C GLY A 154 20.12 0.11 0.68
N THR A 155 20.19 1.44 0.80
CA THR A 155 21.47 2.12 1.15
C THR A 155 21.95 1.87 2.57
N LEU A 156 21.04 1.48 3.47
CA LEU A 156 21.28 1.18 4.88
C LEU A 156 21.99 2.30 5.68
N ASN A 157 21.89 3.54 5.20
CA ASN A 157 22.50 4.74 5.83
C ASN A 157 21.53 5.48 6.77
N GLN A 158 20.50 4.77 7.25
CA GLN A 158 19.44 5.35 8.05
C GLN A 158 19.99 5.84 9.41
N LYS A 159 19.51 7.02 9.81
CA LYS A 159 19.70 7.59 11.13
C LYS A 159 18.62 7.10 12.10
N PRO A 160 18.80 7.24 13.44
CA PRO A 160 17.78 6.85 14.41
C PRO A 160 16.39 7.42 14.12
N SER A 161 16.30 8.68 13.68
CA SER A 161 15.02 9.33 13.33
C SER A 161 14.25 8.67 12.18
N PHE A 162 14.89 7.81 11.38
CA PHE A 162 14.22 7.02 10.34
C PHE A 162 13.33 5.93 10.94
N PHE A 163 13.68 5.45 12.13
CA PHE A 163 12.97 4.40 12.86
C PHE A 163 12.06 4.98 13.96
N ASP A 164 11.53 6.18 13.74
CA ASP A 164 10.67 6.89 14.69
C ASP A 164 9.44 6.05 15.06
N LEU A 165 9.38 5.69 16.35
CA LEU A 165 8.30 4.88 16.92
C LEU A 165 6.95 5.60 16.89
N THR A 166 6.93 6.94 16.85
CA THR A 166 5.67 7.70 16.76
C THR A 166 4.89 7.34 15.50
N GLN A 167 5.58 7.17 14.36
CA GLN A 167 4.94 6.75 13.11
C GLN A 167 4.51 5.28 13.16
N VAL A 168 5.30 4.43 13.79
CA VAL A 168 4.98 3.00 13.97
C VAL A 168 3.73 2.85 14.83
N LYS A 169 3.68 3.56 15.96
CA LYS A 169 2.53 3.58 16.86
C LYS A 169 1.26 4.10 16.16
N ALA A 170 1.36 5.24 15.49
CA ALA A 170 0.23 5.80 14.77
C ALA A 170 -0.32 4.86 13.67
N PHE A 171 0.57 4.10 13.02
CA PHE A 171 0.16 3.06 12.08
C PHE A 171 -0.50 1.87 12.78
N GLY A 172 0.01 1.42 13.91
CA GLY A 172 -0.64 0.40 14.75
C GLY A 172 -2.04 0.81 15.20
N GLU A 173 -2.20 2.05 15.69
CA GLU A 173 -3.50 2.63 16.07
C GLU A 173 -4.48 2.71 14.89
N PHE A 174 -3.98 3.02 13.70
CA PHE A 174 -4.77 2.96 12.47
C PHE A 174 -5.25 1.54 12.18
N LEU A 175 -4.37 0.53 12.23
CA LEU A 175 -4.74 -0.86 11.98
C LEU A 175 -5.77 -1.40 12.98
N GLN A 176 -5.76 -0.95 14.25
CA GLN A 176 -6.77 -1.29 15.26
C GLN A 176 -8.20 -0.91 14.84
N ARG A 177 -8.33 0.06 13.94
CA ARG A 177 -9.61 0.55 13.45
C ARG A 177 -10.05 -0.13 12.14
N CYS A 178 -9.22 -0.98 11.56
CA CYS A 178 -9.47 -1.60 10.28
C CYS A 178 -10.05 -3.00 10.41
N ILE A 179 -10.94 -3.37 9.51
CA ILE A 179 -11.24 -4.77 9.20
C ILE A 179 -10.22 -5.20 8.15
N ILE A 180 -9.44 -6.25 8.46
CA ILE A 180 -8.33 -6.72 7.62
C ILE A 180 -8.72 -8.02 6.92
N LEU A 181 -8.85 -7.95 5.60
CA LEU A 181 -9.15 -9.07 4.71
C LEU A 181 -7.88 -9.53 3.98
N GLN A 182 -7.91 -10.75 3.47
CA GLN A 182 -6.84 -11.32 2.66
C GLN A 182 -7.41 -12.00 1.42
N GLY A 183 -6.79 -11.76 0.27
CA GLY A 183 -7.03 -12.52 -0.95
C GLY A 183 -7.54 -11.66 -2.11
N ASP A 184 -8.39 -12.24 -2.93
CA ASP A 184 -8.94 -11.57 -4.10
C ASP A 184 -9.78 -10.35 -3.72
N PHE A 185 -9.81 -9.34 -4.60
CA PHE A 185 -10.58 -8.12 -4.37
C PHE A 185 -12.08 -8.38 -4.20
N GLU A 186 -12.61 -9.44 -4.79
CA GLU A 186 -14.02 -9.83 -4.64
C GLU A 186 -14.40 -10.22 -3.20
N ASN A 187 -13.42 -10.56 -2.35
CA ASN A 187 -13.66 -10.82 -0.91
C ASN A 187 -14.19 -9.58 -0.18
N THR A 188 -14.10 -8.41 -0.78
CA THR A 188 -14.63 -7.16 -0.22
C THR A 188 -16.14 -6.99 -0.43
N GLU A 189 -16.77 -7.76 -1.33
CA GLU A 189 -18.19 -7.63 -1.69
C GLU A 189 -19.15 -7.56 -0.49
N PRO A 190 -19.02 -8.41 0.57
CA PRO A 190 -19.92 -8.36 1.73
C PRO A 190 -19.90 -7.06 2.53
N PHE A 191 -18.88 -6.23 2.31
CA PHE A 191 -18.67 -4.96 3.01
C PHE A 191 -19.13 -3.73 2.18
N ILE A 192 -19.66 -3.94 0.99
CA ILE A 192 -20.02 -2.85 0.06
C ILE A 192 -21.53 -2.64 0.07
N ASN A 193 -21.95 -1.39 0.30
CA ASN A 193 -23.32 -0.91 0.22
C ASN A 193 -23.36 0.47 -0.46
N ASP A 194 -24.54 1.08 -0.50
CA ASP A 194 -24.77 2.40 -1.13
C ASP A 194 -24.07 3.59 -0.45
N LYS A 195 -23.60 3.41 0.81
CA LYS A 195 -22.79 4.39 1.56
C LYS A 195 -21.31 4.06 1.61
N THR A 196 -20.87 3.12 0.80
CA THR A 196 -19.46 2.74 0.76
C THR A 196 -18.70 3.53 -0.31
N PHE A 197 -17.52 4.02 0.07
CA PHE A 197 -16.51 4.51 -0.88
C PHE A 197 -15.49 3.40 -1.13
N VAL A 198 -15.46 2.89 -2.35
CA VAL A 198 -14.58 1.80 -2.80
C VAL A 198 -13.40 2.39 -3.55
N TYR A 199 -12.19 1.95 -3.19
CA TYR A 199 -10.96 2.30 -3.90
C TYR A 199 -10.24 1.06 -4.40
N ALA A 200 -9.83 1.08 -5.67
CA ALA A 200 -9.03 0.05 -6.30
C ALA A 200 -7.74 0.63 -6.89
N ASP A 201 -6.60 0.04 -6.54
CA ASP A 201 -5.26 0.35 -7.05
C ASP A 201 -4.55 -0.94 -7.46
N PRO A 202 -5.07 -1.65 -8.48
CA PRO A 202 -4.54 -2.95 -8.90
C PRO A 202 -3.14 -2.79 -9.50
N PRO A 203 -2.39 -3.89 -9.71
CA PRO A 203 -1.22 -3.87 -10.58
C PRO A 203 -1.59 -3.29 -11.93
N TYR A 204 -0.85 -2.24 -12.35
CA TYR A 204 -1.19 -1.46 -13.55
C TYR A 204 -1.02 -2.25 -14.83
N ARG A 205 -1.88 -1.95 -15.81
CA ARG A 205 -1.74 -2.43 -17.18
C ARG A 205 -0.37 -2.03 -17.74
N ASP A 206 0.20 -2.88 -18.60
CA ASP A 206 1.50 -2.66 -19.27
C ASP A 206 2.66 -2.33 -18.30
N THR A 207 2.58 -2.80 -17.06
CA THR A 207 3.75 -2.77 -16.19
C THR A 207 4.61 -3.99 -16.50
N PHE A 208 5.93 -3.74 -16.75
CA PHE A 208 6.93 -4.78 -16.99
C PHE A 208 7.22 -5.62 -15.72
N VAL A 209 6.18 -6.08 -15.05
CA VAL A 209 6.35 -7.02 -13.96
C VAL A 209 6.47 -8.42 -14.56
N LYS A 210 7.67 -8.75 -15.03
CA LYS A 210 8.02 -10.13 -15.46
C LYS A 210 7.95 -11.16 -14.33
N TYR A 211 7.28 -10.86 -13.20
CA TYR A 211 7.41 -11.59 -11.96
C TYR A 211 6.08 -11.83 -11.27
N GLN A 212 5.58 -13.03 -11.44
CA GLN A 212 4.53 -13.74 -10.68
C GLN A 212 3.16 -13.04 -10.51
N ASN A 213 2.12 -13.78 -10.84
CA ASN A 213 0.71 -13.43 -10.75
C ASN A 213 0.44 -12.02 -11.30
N VAL A 214 0.73 -11.87 -12.57
CA VAL A 214 0.36 -10.68 -13.32
C VAL A 214 -1.16 -10.57 -13.22
N PHE A 215 -1.64 -9.46 -12.69
CA PHE A 215 -3.03 -9.08 -12.81
C PHE A 215 -3.29 -8.91 -14.31
N SER A 216 -3.94 -9.90 -14.89
CA SER A 216 -4.10 -10.04 -16.36
C SER A 216 -5.08 -9.01 -16.91
N GLU A 217 -5.19 -8.92 -18.22
CA GLU A 217 -6.22 -8.06 -18.83
C GLU A 217 -7.63 -8.58 -18.51
N GLU A 218 -7.80 -9.89 -18.41
CA GLU A 218 -9.04 -10.50 -17.94
C GLU A 218 -9.35 -10.12 -16.49
N ASP A 219 -8.33 -10.04 -15.62
CA ASP A 219 -8.50 -9.57 -14.24
C ASP A 219 -8.86 -8.08 -14.20
N GLN A 220 -8.29 -7.26 -15.08
CA GLN A 220 -8.68 -5.84 -15.21
C GLN A 220 -10.16 -5.73 -15.60
N ILE A 221 -10.62 -6.52 -16.59
CA ILE A 221 -12.03 -6.54 -17.02
C ILE A 221 -12.93 -7.05 -15.88
N ARG A 222 -12.50 -8.08 -15.15
CA ARG A 222 -13.22 -8.61 -14.00
C ARG A 222 -13.38 -7.55 -12.91
N LEU A 223 -12.31 -6.81 -12.61
CA LEU A 223 -12.34 -5.70 -11.65
C LEU A 223 -13.29 -4.59 -12.10
N VAL A 224 -13.21 -4.14 -13.36
CA VAL A 224 -14.13 -3.12 -13.90
C VAL A 224 -15.59 -3.59 -13.76
N ASN A 225 -15.88 -4.84 -14.11
CA ASN A 225 -17.23 -5.39 -13.99
C ASN A 225 -17.72 -5.48 -12.54
N PHE A 226 -16.81 -5.75 -11.61
CA PHE A 226 -17.08 -5.73 -10.18
C PHE A 226 -17.40 -4.30 -9.70
N LEU A 227 -16.54 -3.34 -10.02
CA LEU A 227 -16.69 -1.93 -9.62
C LEU A 227 -17.99 -1.31 -10.19
N LYS A 228 -18.38 -1.66 -11.41
CA LYS A 228 -19.65 -1.20 -12.02
C LYS A 228 -20.90 -1.71 -11.29
N LYS A 229 -20.80 -2.78 -10.52
CA LYS A 229 -21.90 -3.31 -9.71
C LYS A 229 -21.95 -2.72 -8.30
N CYS A 230 -20.89 -2.04 -7.87
CA CYS A 230 -20.85 -1.41 -6.56
C CYS A 230 -21.90 -0.29 -6.46
N PRO A 231 -22.82 -0.33 -5.47
CA PRO A 231 -23.90 0.65 -5.38
C PRO A 231 -23.46 2.01 -4.83
N GLY A 232 -22.26 2.10 -4.25
CA GLY A 232 -21.70 3.30 -3.65
C GLY A 232 -20.74 4.05 -4.57
N TYR A 233 -19.83 4.81 -3.97
CA TYR A 233 -18.80 5.56 -4.68
C TYR A 233 -17.63 4.65 -5.06
N VAL A 234 -17.11 4.83 -6.27
CA VAL A 234 -16.01 4.04 -6.81
C VAL A 234 -14.90 4.94 -7.33
N ALA A 235 -13.68 4.64 -6.95
CA ALA A 235 -12.47 5.22 -7.54
C ALA A 235 -11.49 4.09 -7.92
N GLU A 236 -10.97 4.11 -9.15
CA GLU A 236 -9.90 3.23 -9.59
C GLU A 236 -8.71 4.04 -10.07
N SER A 237 -7.52 3.69 -9.61
CA SER A 237 -6.25 4.20 -10.13
C SER A 237 -5.62 3.21 -11.08
N ASN A 238 -5.14 3.69 -12.23
CA ASN A 238 -4.40 2.84 -13.17
C ASN A 238 -3.51 3.68 -14.10
N LYS A 239 -2.85 3.02 -15.05
CA LYS A 239 -2.00 3.64 -16.07
C LYS A 239 -2.79 3.90 -17.35
N GLU A 240 -2.61 5.08 -17.94
CA GLU A 240 -3.09 5.39 -19.29
C GLU A 240 -2.03 5.01 -20.31
N ILE A 241 -2.40 4.17 -21.29
CA ILE A 241 -1.51 3.73 -22.37
C ILE A 241 -2.00 4.13 -23.77
N GLY A 242 -3.12 4.88 -23.85
CA GLY A 242 -3.63 5.45 -25.10
C GLY A 242 -4.43 4.49 -25.98
N ASP A 243 -4.93 3.38 -25.43
CA ASP A 243 -5.69 2.36 -26.17
C ASP A 243 -7.21 2.44 -25.97
N SER A 244 -7.70 3.48 -25.31
CA SER A 244 -9.13 3.68 -24.98
C SER A 244 -9.76 2.57 -24.12
N PHE A 245 -8.95 1.72 -23.50
CA PHE A 245 -9.44 0.59 -22.69
C PHE A 245 -10.40 1.04 -21.60
N TRP A 246 -10.03 2.08 -20.85
CA TRP A 246 -10.83 2.57 -19.73
C TRP A 246 -12.18 3.11 -20.20
N LYS A 247 -12.18 3.92 -21.26
CA LYS A 247 -13.42 4.45 -21.84
C LYS A 247 -14.33 3.33 -22.37
N ASN A 248 -13.76 2.33 -23.01
CA ASN A 248 -14.52 1.22 -23.60
C ASN A 248 -15.13 0.30 -22.52
N ASN A 249 -14.47 0.14 -21.38
CA ASN A 249 -14.91 -0.80 -20.34
C ASN A 249 -15.77 -0.14 -19.25
N PHE A 250 -15.43 1.09 -18.82
CA PHE A 250 -16.24 1.82 -17.84
C PHE A 250 -17.47 2.50 -18.45
N GLY A 251 -17.38 3.03 -19.68
CA GLY A 251 -18.45 3.77 -20.33
C GLY A 251 -18.43 5.26 -20.05
N GLU A 252 -19.45 5.99 -20.58
CA GLU A 252 -19.54 7.45 -20.46
C GLU A 252 -20.05 7.90 -19.07
N GLU A 253 -20.58 7.00 -18.27
CA GLU A 253 -21.05 7.26 -16.91
C GLU A 253 -19.93 7.44 -15.87
N TYR A 254 -18.69 7.13 -16.23
CA TYR A 254 -17.53 7.31 -15.37
C TYR A 254 -16.64 8.48 -15.83
N ASN A 255 -16.17 9.23 -14.86
CA ASN A 255 -15.20 10.30 -15.10
C ASN A 255 -13.79 9.70 -15.15
N ILE A 256 -13.05 9.97 -16.24
CA ILE A 256 -11.66 9.55 -16.39
C ILE A 256 -10.77 10.79 -16.27
N HIS A 257 -10.06 10.92 -15.16
CA HIS A 257 -9.18 12.04 -14.85
C HIS A 257 -7.74 11.65 -15.14
N GLU A 258 -7.08 12.33 -16.08
CA GLU A 258 -5.63 12.16 -16.28
C GLU A 258 -4.86 12.82 -15.14
N VAL A 259 -3.98 12.07 -14.51
CA VAL A 259 -3.12 12.51 -13.41
C VAL A 259 -1.65 12.30 -13.78
N SER A 260 -0.85 13.37 -13.72
CA SER A 260 0.57 13.27 -13.98
C SER A 260 1.33 12.76 -12.76
N ALA A 261 2.00 11.63 -12.89
CA ALA A 261 2.86 11.05 -11.86
C ALA A 261 4.34 11.17 -12.25
N LYS A 262 5.19 11.52 -11.28
CA LYS A 262 6.64 11.56 -11.44
C LYS A 262 7.27 10.34 -10.77
N TYR A 263 7.80 9.43 -11.58
CA TYR A 263 8.52 8.26 -11.07
C TYR A 263 10.03 8.47 -11.22
N THR A 264 10.78 8.15 -10.17
CA THR A 264 12.25 8.07 -10.25
C THR A 264 12.62 6.66 -10.65
N ALA A 265 13.11 6.49 -11.88
CA ALA A 265 13.55 5.20 -12.39
C ALA A 265 15.00 4.91 -12.03
N GLY A 266 15.25 3.75 -11.38
CA GLY A 266 16.57 3.17 -11.23
C GLY A 266 17.57 3.91 -10.34
N ARG A 267 18.87 3.67 -10.55
CA ARG A 267 20.00 4.32 -9.85
C ARG A 267 20.31 5.73 -10.37
N GLY A 268 19.55 6.23 -11.33
CA GLY A 268 19.78 7.52 -11.99
C GLY A 268 18.81 8.61 -11.53
N THR A 269 19.16 9.86 -11.83
CA THR A 269 18.37 11.06 -11.58
C THR A 269 17.25 11.28 -12.61
N SER A 270 17.00 10.32 -13.51
CA SER A 270 15.97 10.44 -14.53
C SER A 270 14.58 10.32 -13.92
N VAL A 271 13.84 11.41 -13.97
CA VAL A 271 12.41 11.46 -13.64
C VAL A 271 11.63 11.11 -14.90
N VAL A 272 10.86 10.04 -14.85
CA VAL A 272 9.94 9.66 -15.92
C VAL A 272 8.55 10.17 -15.55
N ASN A 273 7.96 10.99 -16.40
CA ASN A 273 6.55 11.37 -16.27
C ASN A 273 5.71 10.20 -16.80
N VAL A 274 4.87 9.65 -15.96
CA VAL A 274 3.91 8.62 -16.33
C VAL A 274 2.51 9.23 -16.24
N LYS A 275 1.69 8.97 -17.23
CA LYS A 275 0.28 9.31 -17.19
C LYS A 275 -0.45 8.21 -16.42
N GLU A 276 -1.06 8.59 -15.32
CA GLU A 276 -2.02 7.76 -14.60
C GLU A 276 -3.42 8.27 -14.86
N VAL A 277 -4.40 7.43 -14.61
CA VAL A 277 -5.81 7.82 -14.58
C VAL A 277 -6.37 7.56 -13.20
N LEU A 278 -7.27 8.42 -12.79
CA LEU A 278 -8.22 8.17 -11.71
C LEU A 278 -9.61 8.12 -12.33
N ILE A 279 -10.27 6.99 -12.19
CA ILE A 279 -11.59 6.73 -12.77
C ILE A 279 -12.61 6.73 -11.64
N THR A 280 -13.67 7.54 -11.77
CA THR A 280 -14.67 7.70 -10.70
C THR A 280 -16.09 7.68 -11.25
N ASN A 281 -17.06 7.17 -10.47
CA ASN A 281 -18.50 7.29 -10.76
C ASN A 281 -19.16 8.52 -10.10
N TYR A 282 -18.36 9.47 -9.63
CA TYR A 282 -18.81 10.67 -8.93
C TYR A 282 -17.98 11.90 -9.35
N ASN A 283 -18.47 13.09 -9.01
CA ASN A 283 -17.70 14.31 -9.10
C ASN A 283 -16.82 14.47 -7.84
N GLY A 284 -15.52 14.71 -8.05
CA GLY A 284 -14.59 14.88 -6.96
C GLY A 284 -14.80 16.19 -6.20
N LYS A 285 -14.55 16.16 -4.90
CA LYS A 285 -14.58 17.31 -4.01
C LYS A 285 -13.32 17.38 -3.17
N GLN A 286 -12.81 18.58 -2.94
CA GLN A 286 -11.78 18.76 -1.93
C GLN A 286 -12.40 18.53 -0.54
N PRO A 287 -11.82 17.69 0.31
CA PRO A 287 -12.28 17.57 1.68
C PRO A 287 -12.09 18.92 2.38
N GLY A 288 -13.06 19.30 3.21
CA GLY A 288 -12.94 20.48 4.05
C GLY A 288 -11.65 20.46 4.87
N THR A 289 -11.16 21.63 5.24
CA THR A 289 -9.98 21.73 6.12
C THR A 289 -10.30 20.95 7.40
N ILE A 290 -9.43 20.03 7.79
CA ILE A 290 -9.53 19.34 9.09
C ILE A 290 -9.36 20.43 10.16
N LEU A 291 -10.43 20.67 10.93
CA LEU A 291 -10.44 21.61 12.05
C LEU A 291 -9.56 21.11 13.21
#